data_64c003433e27ad19abf8389bda3f6e6b
#
_entry.id   64c003433e27ad19abf8389bda3f6e6b
#
_cell.length_a   1.000
_cell.length_b   1.000
_cell.length_c   1.000
_cell.angle_alpha   90.00
_cell.angle_beta   90.00
_cell.angle_gamma   90.00
#
_symmetry.space_group_name_H-M   'P 1'
#
loop_
_entity.id
_entity.type
_entity.pdbx_description
1 polymer ?
#
loop_
_entity_poly.entity_id
_entity_poly.type
_entity_poly.pdbx_seq_one_letter_code
_entity_poly.pdbx_strand_id
1 'polypeptide(L)'
;QQIVNLPLNGRAYADLALLSPGVRKSVLNNQDSGGRDASFNVNGLRSSLNNFVLDGVDNNSYGTSNQGFSNQVVQASPDAVQEFQVQTNNFSAEFGRAGGAVINASLRSGTNEFHGSVYNFLRNTALNATGFFKPT
;
A
#
# COMPACT_ATOMS: atom_id res chain seq x y z
N GLN A 1 -12.55 10.83 -1.25
CA GLN A 1 -12.26 11.79 -0.15
C GLN A 1 -11.79 11.12 1.15
N GLN A 2 -12.17 9.88 1.43
CA GLN A 2 -11.75 9.19 2.68
C GLN A 2 -10.24 8.89 2.72
N ILE A 3 -9.62 8.61 1.58
CA ILE A 3 -8.20 8.22 1.49
C ILE A 3 -7.27 9.34 1.98
N VAL A 4 -7.58 10.60 1.67
CA VAL A 4 -6.76 11.76 2.02
C VAL A 4 -6.83 12.08 3.51
N ASN A 5 -7.96 11.78 4.16
CA ASN A 5 -8.21 12.13 5.55
C ASN A 5 -7.75 11.08 6.56
N LEU A 6 -7.36 9.90 6.10
CA LEU A 6 -6.87 8.85 6.99
C LEU A 6 -5.42 9.10 7.40
N PRO A 7 -5.08 8.93 8.68
CA PRO A 7 -3.71 9.07 9.18
C PRO A 7 -2.86 7.88 8.69
N LEU A 8 -2.19 8.04 7.54
CA LEU A 8 -1.31 7.03 6.99
C LEU A 8 0.13 7.25 7.47
N ASN A 9 0.72 6.23 8.09
CA ASN A 9 2.13 6.26 8.48
C ASN A 9 3.00 6.19 7.22
N GLY A 10 3.79 7.24 6.96
CA GLY A 10 4.61 7.35 5.74
C GLY A 10 3.83 7.62 4.46
N ARG A 11 2.52 7.90 4.54
CA ARG A 11 1.65 8.24 3.39
C ARG A 11 1.65 7.17 2.29
N ALA A 12 1.77 5.90 2.68
CA ALA A 12 1.66 4.78 1.75
C ALA A 12 0.18 4.42 1.56
N TYR A 13 -0.36 4.64 0.36
CA TYR A 13 -1.76 4.30 0.06
C TYR A 13 -2.04 2.80 0.22
N ALA A 14 -1.03 1.97 0.00
CA ALA A 14 -1.15 0.51 0.13
C ALA A 14 -1.45 0.05 1.57
N ASP A 15 -1.07 0.84 2.58
CA ASP A 15 -1.41 0.54 3.98
C ASP A 15 -2.93 0.56 4.24
N LEU A 16 -3.71 1.18 3.36
CA LEU A 16 -5.17 1.11 3.41
C LEU A 16 -5.71 -0.31 3.20
N ALA A 17 -4.94 -1.18 2.56
CA ALA A 17 -5.30 -2.59 2.44
C ALA A 17 -5.44 -3.29 3.80
N LEU A 18 -4.71 -2.81 4.83
CA LEU A 18 -4.79 -3.33 6.20
C LEU A 18 -6.16 -3.12 6.87
N LEU A 19 -6.97 -2.22 6.32
CA LEU A 19 -8.34 -2.00 6.79
C LEU A 19 -9.31 -3.07 6.27
N SER A 20 -8.89 -3.85 5.28
CA SER A 20 -9.72 -4.93 4.72
C SER A 20 -9.64 -6.18 5.61
N PRO A 21 -10.76 -6.89 5.82
CA PRO A 21 -10.76 -8.15 6.55
C PRO A 21 -9.81 -9.17 5.92
N GLY A 22 -9.09 -9.92 6.76
CA GLY A 22 -8.17 -10.96 6.30
C GLY A 22 -6.80 -10.46 5.85
N VAL A 23 -6.54 -9.15 5.91
CA VAL A 23 -5.24 -8.55 5.58
C VAL A 23 -4.44 -8.27 6.85
N ARG A 24 -3.18 -8.70 6.88
CA ARG A 24 -2.24 -8.48 7.98
C ARG A 24 -0.91 -8.00 7.46
N LYS A 25 -0.25 -7.10 8.19
CA LYS A 25 1.12 -6.71 7.89
C LYS A 25 2.04 -7.93 7.97
N SER A 26 2.95 -8.08 7.01
CA SER A 26 3.90 -9.19 7.00
C SER A 26 4.91 -9.04 8.15
N VAL A 27 5.20 -10.14 8.84
CA VAL A 27 6.20 -10.17 9.92
C VAL A 27 7.63 -10.07 9.37
N LEU A 28 7.83 -10.44 8.11
CA LEU A 28 9.12 -10.37 7.42
C LEU A 28 9.44 -8.98 6.88
N ASN A 29 8.66 -8.00 7.28
CA ASN A 29 8.83 -6.61 6.86
C ASN A 29 10.15 -6.06 7.40
N ASN A 30 11.16 -6.01 6.55
CA ASN A 30 12.45 -5.42 6.89
C ASN A 30 12.30 -3.90 6.85
N GLN A 31 12.54 -3.23 7.97
CA GLN A 31 12.39 -1.76 8.10
C GLN A 31 13.33 -0.97 7.19
N ASP A 32 14.31 -1.64 6.60
CA ASP A 32 15.34 -1.04 5.74
C ASP A 32 14.90 -0.83 4.28
N SER A 33 13.68 -1.25 3.91
CA SER A 33 13.20 -1.21 2.52
C SER A 33 12.75 0.16 2.02
N GLY A 34 13.09 1.23 2.72
CA GLY A 34 12.92 2.59 2.22
C GLY A 34 11.47 3.03 1.94
N GLY A 35 10.49 2.49 2.66
CA GLY A 35 9.10 2.96 2.58
C GLY A 35 8.29 2.50 1.35
N ARG A 36 8.86 1.68 0.48
CA ARG A 36 8.16 1.10 -0.69
C ARG A 36 7.49 -0.23 -0.40
N ASP A 37 7.61 -0.67 0.83
CA ASP A 37 7.17 -1.99 1.25
C ASP A 37 5.68 -2.00 1.53
N ALA A 38 4.94 -2.64 0.65
CA ALA A 38 3.53 -2.98 0.84
C ALA A 38 3.39 -4.45 1.20
N SER A 39 4.30 -4.96 2.03
CA SER A 39 4.30 -6.36 2.43
C SER A 39 3.17 -6.64 3.41
N PHE A 40 2.11 -7.23 2.91
CA PHE A 40 1.02 -7.74 3.72
C PHE A 40 0.57 -9.12 3.22
N ASN A 41 0.15 -9.91 4.18
CA ASN A 41 -0.41 -11.23 3.94
C ASN A 41 -1.92 -11.13 3.84
N VAL A 42 -2.51 -11.79 2.87
CA VAL A 42 -3.94 -11.84 2.65
C VAL A 42 -4.44 -13.26 2.79
N ASN A 43 -5.44 -13.49 3.62
CA ASN A 43 -6.03 -14.80 3.87
C ASN A 43 -5.02 -15.89 4.23
N GLY A 44 -3.93 -15.52 4.93
CA GLY A 44 -2.85 -16.42 5.31
C GLY A 44 -1.84 -16.73 4.21
N LEU A 45 -2.01 -16.18 3.02
CA LEU A 45 -1.09 -16.38 1.91
C LEU A 45 0.13 -15.44 1.99
N ARG A 46 1.18 -15.80 1.27
CA ARG A 46 2.43 -15.00 1.23
C ARG A 46 2.20 -13.66 0.55
N SER A 47 2.89 -12.63 1.01
CA SER A 47 2.82 -11.28 0.46
C SER A 47 3.24 -11.19 -1.01
N SER A 48 4.13 -12.07 -1.47
CA SER A 48 4.57 -12.15 -2.88
C SER A 48 3.48 -12.60 -3.86
N LEU A 49 2.33 -13.07 -3.35
CA LEU A 49 1.19 -13.49 -4.16
C LEU A 49 0.17 -12.35 -4.38
N ASN A 50 0.41 -11.18 -3.83
CA ASN A 50 -0.41 -10.01 -4.09
C ASN A 50 -0.05 -9.40 -5.46
N ASN A 51 -1.05 -8.89 -6.14
CA ASN A 51 -0.90 -8.21 -7.42
C ASN A 51 -1.26 -6.73 -7.27
N PHE A 52 -0.31 -5.86 -7.57
CA PHE A 52 -0.49 -4.42 -7.56
C PHE A 52 -0.68 -3.90 -8.97
N VAL A 53 -1.75 -3.16 -9.17
CA VAL A 53 -2.11 -2.54 -10.45
C VAL A 53 -2.28 -1.05 -10.24
N LEU A 54 -1.68 -0.24 -11.11
CA LEU A 54 -1.79 1.21 -11.10
C LEU A 54 -2.29 1.68 -12.47
N ASP A 55 -3.47 2.28 -12.52
CA ASP A 55 -4.14 2.69 -13.77
C ASP A 55 -4.24 1.56 -14.81
N GLY A 56 -4.48 0.33 -14.36
CA GLY A 56 -4.55 -0.85 -15.22
C GLY A 56 -3.19 -1.42 -15.64
N VAL A 57 -2.07 -0.80 -15.22
CA VAL A 57 -0.72 -1.25 -15.51
C VAL A 57 -0.15 -2.03 -14.33
N ASP A 58 0.61 -3.08 -14.63
CA ASP A 58 1.33 -3.87 -13.62
C ASP A 58 2.35 -3.01 -12.87
N ASN A 59 2.17 -2.90 -11.54
CA ASN A 59 3.01 -2.13 -10.64
C ASN A 59 3.83 -3.02 -9.68
N ASN A 60 4.07 -4.27 -10.03
CA ASN A 60 4.83 -5.21 -9.23
C ASN A 60 6.33 -5.11 -9.50
N SER A 61 7.12 -4.99 -8.44
CA SER A 61 8.58 -5.04 -8.53
C SER A 61 9.09 -6.46 -8.39
N TYR A 62 9.37 -7.11 -9.49
CA TYR A 62 9.79 -8.52 -9.52
C TYR A 62 11.23 -8.74 -9.02
N GLY A 63 12.09 -7.74 -9.15
CA GLY A 63 13.49 -7.85 -8.77
C GLY A 63 13.75 -7.94 -7.27
N THR A 64 12.82 -7.45 -6.46
CA THR A 64 12.95 -7.39 -5.00
C THR A 64 12.01 -8.32 -4.26
N SER A 65 11.09 -8.99 -4.96
CA SER A 65 10.11 -9.89 -4.34
C SER A 65 10.66 -11.30 -4.03
N ASN A 66 11.92 -11.56 -4.30
CA ASN A 66 12.56 -12.88 -4.10
C ASN A 66 12.60 -13.34 -2.65
N GLN A 67 12.48 -12.43 -1.70
CA GLN A 67 12.58 -12.71 -0.26
C GLN A 67 11.21 -12.80 0.43
N GLY A 68 10.12 -12.94 -0.34
CA GLY A 68 8.77 -13.01 0.20
C GLY A 68 8.13 -11.67 0.46
N PHE A 69 8.75 -10.59 0.02
CA PHE A 69 8.20 -9.24 0.05
C PHE A 69 7.43 -8.94 -1.23
N SER A 70 6.44 -8.07 -1.11
CA SER A 70 5.72 -7.53 -2.25
C SER A 70 6.06 -6.05 -2.34
N ASN A 71 6.82 -5.68 -3.36
CA ASN A 71 7.19 -4.29 -3.60
C ASN A 71 6.47 -3.72 -4.81
N GLN A 72 6.18 -2.44 -4.73
CA GLN A 72 5.65 -1.67 -5.86
C GLN A 72 6.79 -0.95 -6.59
N VAL A 73 6.70 -0.88 -7.91
CA VAL A 73 7.62 -0.08 -8.74
C VAL A 73 7.42 1.40 -8.47
N VAL A 74 6.16 1.83 -8.43
CA VAL A 74 5.76 3.21 -8.18
C VAL A 74 4.83 3.26 -6.97
N GLN A 75 5.14 4.15 -6.04
CA GLN A 75 4.28 4.47 -4.91
C GLN A 75 3.68 5.86 -5.11
N ALA A 76 2.41 5.90 -5.50
CA ALA A 76 1.70 7.14 -5.68
C ALA A 76 1.41 7.81 -4.32
N SER A 77 1.42 9.15 -4.29
CA SER A 77 0.92 9.89 -3.14
C SER A 77 -0.59 9.64 -2.98
N PRO A 78 -1.12 9.50 -1.76
CA PRO A 78 -2.57 9.37 -1.52
C PRO A 78 -3.38 10.50 -2.14
N ASP A 79 -2.81 11.69 -2.27
CA ASP A 79 -3.47 12.85 -2.89
C ASP A 79 -3.65 12.68 -4.41
N ALA A 80 -2.77 11.91 -5.05
CA ALA A 80 -2.86 11.58 -6.48
C ALA A 80 -3.81 10.43 -6.77
N VAL A 81 -4.15 9.62 -5.75
CA VAL A 81 -5.05 8.47 -5.91
C VAL A 81 -6.49 8.95 -5.93
N GLN A 82 -7.22 8.59 -6.98
CA GLN A 82 -8.65 8.85 -7.10
C GLN A 82 -9.47 7.74 -6.46
N GLU A 83 -9.12 6.50 -6.78
CA GLU A 83 -9.80 5.31 -6.30
C GLU A 83 -8.77 4.26 -5.89
N PHE A 84 -9.09 3.55 -4.81
CA PHE A 84 -8.31 2.45 -4.31
C PHE A 84 -9.22 1.29 -3.99
N GLN A 85 -8.95 0.14 -4.60
CA GLN A 85 -9.74 -1.07 -4.45
C GLN A 85 -8.85 -2.24 -4.03
N VAL A 86 -9.29 -2.97 -3.02
CA VAL A 86 -8.66 -4.21 -2.58
C VAL A 86 -9.65 -5.35 -2.78
N GLN A 87 -9.28 -6.30 -3.61
CA GLN A 87 -10.04 -7.53 -3.85
C GLN A 87 -9.28 -8.70 -3.23
N THR A 88 -9.80 -9.23 -2.13
CA THR A 88 -9.18 -10.35 -1.41
C THR A 88 -9.70 -11.71 -1.86
N ASN A 89 -10.84 -11.74 -2.53
CA ASN A 89 -11.51 -12.94 -3.05
C ASN A 89 -12.27 -12.59 -4.34
N ASN A 90 -12.55 -13.59 -5.16
CA ASN A 90 -13.42 -13.49 -6.34
C ASN A 90 -13.04 -12.37 -7.32
N PHE A 91 -11.74 -12.11 -7.47
CA PHE A 91 -11.29 -11.18 -8.49
C PHE A 91 -11.47 -11.78 -9.88
N SER A 92 -11.72 -10.90 -10.86
CA SER A 92 -11.91 -11.29 -12.26
C SER A 92 -10.68 -12.00 -12.82
N ALA A 93 -10.88 -12.92 -13.76
CA ALA A 93 -9.80 -13.63 -14.45
C ALA A 93 -8.87 -12.71 -15.25
N GLU A 94 -9.28 -11.47 -15.52
CA GLU A 94 -8.42 -10.44 -16.12
C GLU A 94 -7.24 -10.03 -15.23
N PHE A 95 -7.43 -10.15 -13.89
CA PHE A 95 -6.37 -9.94 -12.92
C PHE A 95 -5.63 -11.26 -12.67
N GLY A 96 -4.85 -11.69 -13.63
CA GLY A 96 -4.01 -12.88 -13.48
C GLY A 96 -2.99 -12.73 -12.36
N ARG A 97 -2.32 -13.83 -12.01
CA ARG A 97 -1.15 -13.85 -11.14
C ARG A 97 -1.38 -13.46 -9.67
N ALA A 98 -2.61 -13.31 -9.23
CA ALA A 98 -2.94 -13.04 -7.84
C ALA A 98 -3.36 -14.35 -7.15
N GLY A 99 -2.58 -14.81 -6.18
CA GLY A 99 -3.01 -15.86 -5.25
C GLY A 99 -3.53 -15.28 -3.94
N GLY A 100 -3.12 -14.04 -3.62
CA GLY A 100 -3.51 -13.33 -2.39
C GLY A 100 -4.60 -12.31 -2.62
N ALA A 101 -4.21 -11.10 -2.98
CA ALA A 101 -5.13 -10.02 -3.28
C ALA A 101 -4.72 -9.29 -4.56
N VAL A 102 -5.70 -8.66 -5.21
CA VAL A 102 -5.50 -7.65 -6.23
C VAL A 102 -5.71 -6.28 -5.60
N ILE A 103 -4.69 -5.44 -5.67
CA ILE A 103 -4.70 -4.07 -5.18
C ILE A 103 -4.66 -3.16 -6.40
N ASN A 104 -5.78 -2.55 -6.71
CA ASN A 104 -5.91 -1.64 -7.84
C ASN A 104 -6.01 -0.20 -7.34
N ALA A 105 -5.16 0.67 -7.86
CA ALA A 105 -5.21 2.09 -7.61
C ALA A 105 -5.34 2.85 -8.92
N SER A 106 -6.28 3.78 -8.99
CA SER A 106 -6.46 4.67 -10.13
C SER A 106 -6.02 6.07 -9.75
N LEU A 107 -5.24 6.71 -10.61
CA LEU A 107 -4.78 8.08 -10.41
C LEU A 107 -5.84 9.07 -10.88
N ARG A 108 -5.78 10.26 -10.33
CA ARG A 108 -6.62 11.37 -10.76
C ARG A 108 -6.20 11.84 -12.15
N SER A 109 -7.16 11.96 -13.02
CA SER A 109 -6.95 12.60 -14.32
C SER A 109 -6.70 14.09 -14.16
N GLY A 110 -5.84 14.66 -14.99
CA GLY A 110 -5.63 16.09 -15.08
C GLY A 110 -6.87 16.83 -15.62
N THR A 111 -6.97 18.10 -15.30
CA THR A 111 -7.98 19.04 -15.84
C THR A 111 -7.26 20.23 -16.46
N ASN A 112 -7.99 21.08 -17.21
CA ASN A 112 -7.44 22.32 -17.75
C ASN A 112 -7.32 23.44 -16.70
N GLU A 113 -7.63 23.17 -15.45
CA GLU A 113 -7.51 24.10 -14.33
C GLU A 113 -6.31 23.72 -13.47
N PHE A 114 -5.61 24.70 -12.94
CA PHE A 114 -4.51 24.48 -12.03
C PHE A 114 -5.06 24.06 -10.67
N HIS A 115 -4.73 22.85 -10.26
CA HIS A 115 -5.03 22.32 -8.93
C HIS A 115 -3.73 21.92 -8.23
N GLY A 116 -3.64 22.20 -6.97
CA GLY A 116 -2.48 21.80 -6.18
C GLY A 116 -2.82 21.72 -4.69
N SER A 117 -2.08 20.92 -3.97
CA SER A 117 -2.09 20.87 -2.51
C SER A 117 -0.66 20.92 -2.00
N VAL A 118 -0.43 21.70 -0.95
CA VAL A 118 0.85 21.75 -0.25
C VAL A 118 0.59 21.25 1.17
N TYR A 119 1.36 20.27 1.59
CA TYR A 119 1.24 19.70 2.94
C TYR A 119 2.62 19.44 3.53
N ASN A 120 2.70 19.52 4.84
CA ASN A 120 3.88 19.14 5.61
C ASN A 120 3.45 18.24 6.76
N PHE A 121 4.05 17.04 6.85
CA PHE A 121 3.82 16.11 7.95
C PHE A 121 5.10 15.98 8.77
N LEU A 122 5.06 16.49 9.99
CA LEU A 122 6.16 16.35 10.94
C LEU A 122 5.98 15.05 11.73
N ARG A 123 6.97 14.18 11.69
CA ARG A 123 7.08 12.98 12.50
C ARG A 123 8.33 13.06 13.36
N ASN A 124 8.14 12.96 14.68
CA ASN A 124 9.23 12.90 15.63
C ASN A 124 8.96 11.78 16.65
N THR A 125 9.98 11.03 17.01
CA THR A 125 9.89 9.96 18.02
C THR A 125 9.40 10.47 19.37
N ALA A 126 9.67 11.71 19.72
CA ALA A 126 9.18 12.34 20.94
C ALA A 126 7.63 12.49 20.98
N LEU A 127 6.98 12.47 19.81
CA LEU A 127 5.52 12.57 19.69
C LEU A 127 4.84 11.19 19.59
N ASN A 128 5.61 10.12 19.53
CA ASN A 128 5.06 8.77 19.45
C ASN A 128 4.58 8.29 20.82
N ALA A 129 3.39 7.69 20.84
CA ALA A 129 2.95 6.93 21.98
C ALA A 129 3.84 5.67 22.14
N THR A 130 4.35 5.44 23.32
CA THR A 130 5.06 4.20 23.64
C THR A 130 4.04 3.09 23.89
N GLY A 131 4.28 1.92 23.31
CA GLY A 131 3.46 0.74 23.59
C GLY A 131 3.55 0.33 25.06
N PHE A 132 2.64 -0.53 25.49
CA PHE A 132 2.57 -1.02 26.88
C PHE A 132 3.88 -1.72 27.29
N PHE A 133 4.50 -2.47 26.40
CA PHE A 133 5.83 -3.06 26.61
C PHE A 133 6.89 -2.15 26.01
N LYS A 134 7.68 -1.50 26.84
CA LYS A 134 8.89 -0.79 26.41
C LYS A 134 10.00 -1.81 26.19
N PRO A 135 10.64 -1.88 25.01
CA PRO A 135 11.92 -2.55 24.92
C PRO A 135 12.92 -1.77 25.79
N THR A 136 13.57 -2.46 26.68
CA THR A 136 14.70 -1.98 27.49
C THR A 136 15.94 -1.85 26.63
#